data_2e25e936d695b7b3465108315e930478
#
_entry.id   2e25e936d695b7b3465108315e930478
#
_cell.length_a   1.000
_cell.length_b   1.000
_cell.length_c   1.000
_cell.angle_alpha   90.00
_cell.angle_beta   90.00
_cell.angle_gamma   90.00
#
_symmetry.space_group_name_H-M   'P 1'
#
loop_
_entity.id
_entity.type
_entity.pdbx_description
1 polymer ?
#
loop_
_entity_poly.entity_id
_entity_poly.type
_entity_poly.pdbx_seq_one_letter_code
_entity_poly.pdbx_strand_id
1 'polypeptide(L)'
;MKNFLLSIAIFLLFSFKSSSHVEHYANYNYLEYELYRNNKLIGYHKYDFKRKENNLSVISEVNFKITKLGVDLYKYFAKSDENYENGVFKSYASKTKQNKKDRYVNINVDSSDEKLIIDGSSYKGTASNEFIVGTWWNHEIVKAKAQISGISGRIIDQTVTFIGKEEIKIGNNVYKTLHFNFKSSDETLPD
;
A
#
# COMPACT_ATOMS: atom_id res chain seq x y z
N MET A 1 40.75 22.21 -24.41
CA MET A 1 40.62 21.56 -23.11
C MET A 1 39.68 22.32 -22.15
N LYS A 2 39.71 23.66 -22.06
CA LYS A 2 38.79 24.45 -21.18
C LYS A 2 37.30 24.23 -21.46
N ASN A 3 36.90 24.09 -22.73
CA ASN A 3 35.48 23.95 -23.10
C ASN A 3 34.92 22.53 -22.84
N PHE A 4 35.79 21.51 -22.75
CA PHE A 4 35.39 20.14 -22.45
C PHE A 4 35.06 19.97 -20.96
N LEU A 5 35.79 20.65 -20.07
CA LEU A 5 35.54 20.65 -18.64
C LEU A 5 34.23 21.38 -18.26
N LEU A 6 33.86 22.42 -19.02
CA LEU A 6 32.60 23.15 -18.80
C LEU A 6 31.38 22.29 -19.16
N SER A 7 31.48 21.47 -20.22
CA SER A 7 30.40 20.54 -20.63
C SER A 7 30.15 19.44 -19.60
N ILE A 8 31.21 18.93 -18.94
CA ILE A 8 31.07 17.91 -17.89
C ILE A 8 30.44 18.51 -16.62
N ALA A 9 30.75 19.76 -16.27
CA ALA A 9 30.16 20.42 -15.11
C ALA A 9 28.65 20.68 -15.27
N ILE A 10 28.17 20.95 -16.51
CA ILE A 10 26.74 21.12 -16.78
C ILE A 10 25.98 19.79 -16.71
N PHE A 11 26.59 18.66 -17.06
CA PHE A 11 25.95 17.34 -16.97
C PHE A 11 25.75 16.84 -15.54
N LEU A 12 26.57 17.31 -14.58
CA LEU A 12 26.44 16.95 -13.16
C LEU A 12 25.36 17.70 -12.41
N LEU A 13 24.73 18.73 -13.01
CA LEU A 13 23.66 19.50 -12.40
C LEU A 13 22.25 18.96 -12.69
N PHE A 14 22.10 17.96 -13.56
CA PHE A 14 20.87 17.20 -13.68
C PHE A 14 20.80 16.15 -12.57
N SER A 15 20.61 16.59 -11.35
CA SER A 15 20.08 15.74 -10.29
C SER A 15 18.69 15.28 -10.75
N PHE A 16 18.58 14.07 -11.26
CA PHE A 16 17.31 13.41 -11.42
C PHE A 16 16.69 13.37 -10.01
N LYS A 17 15.73 14.25 -9.76
CA LYS A 17 14.84 14.06 -8.63
C LYS A 17 14.16 12.72 -8.91
N SER A 18 14.53 11.69 -8.16
CA SER A 18 13.72 10.49 -8.05
C SER A 18 12.39 10.97 -7.52
N SER A 19 11.39 11.06 -8.40
CA SER A 19 10.04 11.41 -8.00
C SER A 19 9.57 10.28 -7.10
N SER A 20 9.44 10.57 -5.82
CA SER A 20 8.90 9.59 -4.87
C SER A 20 7.47 9.28 -5.31
N HIS A 21 7.16 8.00 -5.53
CA HIS A 21 5.82 7.57 -5.95
C HIS A 21 4.71 7.92 -4.94
N VAL A 22 5.09 8.27 -3.73
CA VAL A 22 4.24 8.84 -2.69
C VAL A 22 3.64 10.20 -3.12
N GLU A 23 4.28 10.92 -4.05
CA GLU A 23 3.78 12.19 -4.60
C GLU A 23 2.55 12.02 -5.50
N HIS A 24 2.23 10.80 -5.95
CA HIS A 24 1.04 10.55 -6.77
C HIS A 24 -0.26 11.02 -6.11
N TYR A 25 -0.31 10.97 -4.78
CA TYR A 25 -1.44 11.43 -3.98
C TYR A 25 -1.24 12.80 -3.34
N ALA A 26 -0.26 13.61 -3.80
CA ALA A 26 0.09 14.91 -3.19
C ALA A 26 -1.11 15.87 -3.08
N ASN A 27 -2.05 15.79 -4.02
CA ASN A 27 -3.24 16.65 -4.07
C ASN A 27 -4.42 16.12 -3.23
N TYR A 28 -4.29 14.95 -2.60
CA TYR A 28 -5.36 14.36 -1.81
C TYR A 28 -4.97 14.34 -0.33
N ASN A 29 -5.87 14.84 0.52
CA ASN A 29 -5.76 14.70 1.98
C ASN A 29 -6.63 13.56 2.51
N TYR A 30 -7.60 13.14 1.72
CA TYR A 30 -8.57 12.12 2.09
C TYR A 30 -9.08 11.37 0.87
N LEU A 31 -9.24 10.05 0.99
CA LEU A 31 -9.94 9.20 0.04
C LEU A 31 -10.89 8.28 0.80
N GLU A 32 -12.06 8.04 0.23
CA GLU A 32 -13.03 7.09 0.77
C GLU A 32 -13.60 6.24 -0.35
N TYR A 33 -13.62 4.93 -0.13
CA TYR A 33 -14.19 3.94 -1.03
C TYR A 33 -15.34 3.24 -0.34
N GLU A 34 -16.48 3.19 -0.99
CA GLU A 34 -17.58 2.32 -0.60
C GLU A 34 -17.29 0.87 -1.01
N LEU A 35 -17.52 -0.07 -0.11
CA LEU A 35 -17.32 -1.48 -0.37
C LEU A 35 -18.64 -2.16 -0.66
N TYR A 36 -18.72 -2.79 -1.82
CA TYR A 36 -19.93 -3.48 -2.27
C TYR A 36 -19.69 -4.98 -2.43
N ARG A 37 -20.70 -5.78 -2.08
CA ARG A 37 -20.77 -7.21 -2.36
C ARG A 37 -22.15 -7.52 -2.96
N ASN A 38 -22.19 -8.09 -4.16
CA ASN A 38 -23.43 -8.38 -4.89
C ASN A 38 -24.37 -7.15 -4.96
N ASN A 39 -23.82 -6.00 -5.35
CA ASN A 39 -24.48 -4.68 -5.44
C ASN A 39 -25.06 -4.15 -4.13
N LYS A 40 -24.72 -4.74 -2.99
CA LYS A 40 -25.11 -4.26 -1.67
C LYS A 40 -23.91 -3.60 -0.97
N LEU A 41 -24.10 -2.37 -0.49
CA LEU A 41 -23.12 -1.68 0.34
C LEU A 41 -22.90 -2.48 1.64
N ILE A 42 -21.64 -2.83 1.92
CA ILE A 42 -21.26 -3.61 3.10
C ILE A 42 -20.37 -2.82 4.06
N GLY A 43 -19.75 -1.72 3.61
CA GLY A 43 -18.85 -0.91 4.43
C GLY A 43 -18.03 0.07 3.62
N TYR A 44 -16.89 0.47 4.18
CA TYR A 44 -16.00 1.49 3.61
C TYR A 44 -14.52 1.17 3.81
N HIS A 45 -13.68 1.83 3.00
CA HIS A 45 -12.22 1.93 3.18
C HIS A 45 -11.80 3.37 3.03
N LYS A 46 -11.12 3.92 4.04
CA LYS A 46 -10.72 5.33 4.12
C LYS A 46 -9.22 5.45 4.21
N TYR A 47 -8.68 6.56 3.66
CA TYR A 47 -7.30 6.96 3.78
C TYR A 47 -7.22 8.44 4.14
N ASP A 48 -6.50 8.77 5.21
CA ASP A 48 -6.14 10.13 5.61
C ASP A 48 -4.64 10.34 5.35
N PHE A 49 -4.30 11.29 4.49
CA PHE A 49 -2.92 11.65 4.16
C PHE A 49 -2.48 12.88 4.95
N LYS A 50 -1.75 12.68 6.02
CA LYS A 50 -1.24 13.74 6.88
C LYS A 50 0.18 14.10 6.49
N ARG A 51 0.38 15.32 6.01
CA ARG A 51 1.69 15.84 5.59
C ARG A 51 2.16 16.93 6.52
N LYS A 52 3.42 16.84 6.95
CA LYS A 52 4.10 17.88 7.72
C LYS A 52 5.55 17.92 7.29
N GLU A 53 5.97 19.04 6.67
CA GLU A 53 7.31 19.17 6.10
C GLU A 53 7.60 18.02 5.11
N ASN A 54 8.65 17.25 5.36
CA ASN A 54 9.05 16.10 4.53
C ASN A 54 8.42 14.77 4.98
N ASN A 55 7.53 14.80 5.98
CA ASN A 55 6.89 13.61 6.52
C ASN A 55 5.49 13.42 5.93
N LEU A 56 5.16 12.16 5.63
CA LEU A 56 3.81 11.72 5.29
C LEU A 56 3.42 10.57 6.22
N SER A 57 2.28 10.69 6.90
CA SER A 57 1.60 9.60 7.57
C SER A 57 0.30 9.31 6.82
N VAL A 58 0.09 8.04 6.45
CA VAL A 58 -1.13 7.55 5.80
C VAL A 58 -1.88 6.67 6.79
N ILE A 59 -2.98 7.19 7.30
CA ILE A 59 -3.87 6.44 8.19
C ILE A 59 -4.94 5.77 7.33
N SER A 60 -5.01 4.44 7.37
CA SER A 60 -6.06 3.68 6.71
C SER A 60 -7.04 3.09 7.72
N GLU A 61 -8.31 3.11 7.37
CA GLU A 61 -9.37 2.47 8.14
C GLU A 61 -10.32 1.72 7.22
N VAL A 62 -10.47 0.41 7.45
CA VAL A 62 -11.41 -0.46 6.76
C VAL A 62 -12.44 -0.97 7.75
N ASN A 63 -13.71 -0.83 7.41
CA ASN A 63 -14.79 -1.38 8.21
C ASN A 63 -15.89 -1.93 7.30
N PHE A 64 -16.14 -3.23 7.38
CA PHE A 64 -17.25 -3.81 6.66
C PHE A 64 -17.86 -5.02 7.39
N LYS A 65 -19.09 -5.32 6.97
CA LYS A 65 -19.89 -6.36 7.56
C LYS A 65 -20.70 -7.11 6.49
N ILE A 66 -20.64 -8.44 6.50
CA ILE A 66 -21.43 -9.30 5.64
C ILE A 66 -22.55 -9.91 6.46
N THR A 67 -23.79 -9.60 6.08
CA THR A 67 -25.00 -10.08 6.75
C THR A 67 -25.84 -10.90 5.77
N LYS A 68 -26.38 -12.03 6.22
CA LYS A 68 -27.34 -12.86 5.46
C LYS A 68 -28.50 -13.21 6.38
N LEU A 69 -29.72 -12.99 5.90
CA LEU A 69 -30.96 -13.25 6.65
C LEU A 69 -30.98 -12.63 8.06
N GLY A 70 -30.46 -11.40 8.21
CA GLY A 70 -30.39 -10.70 9.51
C GLY A 70 -29.24 -11.14 10.43
N VAL A 71 -28.46 -12.17 10.05
CA VAL A 71 -27.34 -12.68 10.85
C VAL A 71 -26.01 -12.16 10.27
N ASP A 72 -25.16 -11.60 11.15
CA ASP A 72 -23.81 -11.17 10.76
C ASP A 72 -22.90 -12.38 10.60
N LEU A 73 -22.54 -12.69 9.37
CA LEU A 73 -21.66 -13.81 9.02
C LEU A 73 -20.17 -13.45 9.16
N TYR A 74 -19.85 -12.18 8.85
CA TYR A 74 -18.47 -11.73 8.89
C TYR A 74 -18.40 -10.25 9.25
N LYS A 75 -17.51 -9.90 10.18
CA LYS A 75 -17.19 -8.53 10.58
C LYS A 75 -15.69 -8.32 10.42
N TYR A 76 -15.33 -7.23 9.79
CA TYR A 76 -13.95 -6.84 9.58
C TYR A 76 -13.76 -5.38 9.98
N PHE A 77 -12.76 -5.14 10.80
CA PHE A 77 -12.27 -3.81 11.12
C PHE A 77 -10.75 -3.84 11.10
N ALA A 78 -10.13 -2.91 10.38
CA ALA A 78 -8.69 -2.72 10.40
C ALA A 78 -8.38 -1.23 10.44
N LYS A 79 -7.34 -0.88 11.20
CA LYS A 79 -6.77 0.45 11.21
C LYS A 79 -5.26 0.35 11.15
N SER A 80 -4.64 1.18 10.31
CA SER A 80 -3.18 1.23 10.16
C SER A 80 -2.68 2.65 10.07
N ASP A 81 -1.39 2.81 10.37
CA ASP A 81 -0.60 4.02 10.19
C ASP A 81 0.69 3.64 9.46
N GLU A 82 0.95 4.26 8.32
CA GLU A 82 2.10 4.02 7.45
C GLU A 82 2.87 5.33 7.29
N ASN A 83 4.15 5.35 7.65
CA ASN A 83 4.93 6.56 7.77
C ASN A 83 6.10 6.60 6.78
N TYR A 84 6.27 7.77 6.18
CA TYR A 84 7.33 8.07 5.22
C TYR A 84 8.06 9.37 5.62
N GLU A 85 9.35 9.42 5.37
CA GLU A 85 10.18 10.61 5.48
C GLU A 85 10.94 10.82 4.18
N ASN A 86 10.87 12.03 3.58
CA ASN A 86 11.45 12.32 2.26
C ASN A 86 11.00 11.32 1.17
N GLY A 87 9.75 10.79 1.28
CA GLY A 87 9.20 9.79 0.37
C GLY A 87 9.72 8.37 0.58
N VAL A 88 10.57 8.13 1.58
CA VAL A 88 11.11 6.81 1.93
C VAL A 88 10.30 6.22 3.06
N PHE A 89 9.87 4.97 2.91
CA PHE A 89 9.15 4.22 3.95
C PHE A 89 9.97 4.13 5.25
N LYS A 90 9.32 4.32 6.39
CA LYS A 90 9.94 4.26 7.73
C LYS A 90 9.31 3.22 8.62
N SER A 91 7.99 3.20 8.69
CA SER A 91 7.28 2.29 9.58
C SER A 91 5.84 2.03 9.13
N TYR A 92 5.30 0.93 9.60
CA TYR A 92 3.90 0.56 9.49
C TYR A 92 3.43 -0.08 10.79
N ALA A 93 2.25 0.30 11.24
CA ALA A 93 1.60 -0.34 12.37
C ALA A 93 0.12 -0.58 12.06
N SER A 94 -0.41 -1.75 12.38
CA SER A 94 -1.82 -2.06 12.19
C SER A 94 -2.42 -2.88 13.33
N LYS A 95 -3.73 -2.72 13.49
CA LYS A 95 -4.58 -3.59 14.30
C LYS A 95 -5.79 -3.98 13.46
N THR A 96 -6.07 -5.27 13.42
CA THR A 96 -7.17 -5.85 12.63
C THR A 96 -8.02 -6.75 13.51
N LYS A 97 -9.33 -6.62 13.40
CA LYS A 97 -10.31 -7.51 14.02
C LYS A 97 -11.13 -8.21 12.94
N GLN A 98 -10.99 -9.53 12.86
CA GLN A 98 -11.73 -10.39 11.95
C GLN A 98 -12.68 -11.28 12.77
N ASN A 99 -13.95 -10.97 12.82
CA ASN A 99 -14.91 -11.57 13.76
C ASN A 99 -14.40 -11.47 15.20
N LYS A 100 -13.99 -12.60 15.80
CA LYS A 100 -13.44 -12.70 17.16
C LYS A 100 -11.91 -12.78 17.21
N LYS A 101 -11.22 -12.72 16.05
CA LYS A 101 -9.75 -12.83 15.97
C LYS A 101 -9.14 -11.44 15.89
N ASP A 102 -8.26 -11.13 16.82
CA ASP A 102 -7.42 -9.93 16.78
C ASP A 102 -6.08 -10.27 16.11
N ARG A 103 -5.62 -9.37 15.23
CA ARG A 103 -4.33 -9.45 14.54
C ARG A 103 -3.64 -8.11 14.61
N TYR A 104 -2.32 -8.13 14.48
CA TYR A 104 -1.51 -6.92 14.42
C TYR A 104 -0.28 -7.12 13.54
N VAL A 105 0.28 -5.99 13.11
CA VAL A 105 1.56 -5.92 12.43
C VAL A 105 2.26 -4.63 12.85
N ASN A 106 3.56 -4.74 13.16
CA ASN A 106 4.48 -3.61 13.28
C ASN A 106 5.66 -3.88 12.34
N ILE A 107 6.01 -2.92 11.52
CA ILE A 107 7.14 -2.98 10.59
C ILE A 107 7.97 -1.72 10.78
N ASN A 108 9.27 -1.88 10.93
CA ASN A 108 10.24 -0.78 11.00
C ASN A 108 11.41 -1.05 10.06
N VAL A 109 12.02 0.00 9.56
CA VAL A 109 13.26 -0.11 8.77
C VAL A 109 14.44 -0.24 9.74
N ASP A 110 15.27 -1.26 9.54
CA ASP A 110 16.59 -1.34 10.15
C ASP A 110 17.57 -0.52 9.32
N SER A 111 18.02 0.60 9.88
CA SER A 111 18.93 1.51 9.18
C SER A 111 20.34 0.93 9.00
N SER A 112 20.72 -0.10 9.76
CA SER A 112 22.05 -0.72 9.70
C SER A 112 22.17 -1.73 8.57
N ASP A 113 21.08 -2.49 8.30
CA ASP A 113 21.07 -3.63 7.37
C ASP A 113 20.20 -3.39 6.13
N GLU A 114 19.58 -2.21 6.01
CA GLU A 114 18.60 -1.89 4.95
C GLU A 114 17.50 -2.95 4.80
N LYS A 115 17.07 -3.52 5.92
CA LYS A 115 16.02 -4.54 5.99
C LYS A 115 14.78 -4.02 6.69
N LEU A 116 13.65 -4.67 6.45
CA LEU A 116 12.43 -4.49 7.21
C LEU A 116 12.41 -5.47 8.39
N ILE A 117 12.20 -4.96 9.60
CA ILE A 117 11.94 -5.78 10.79
C ILE A 117 10.43 -5.90 10.94
N ILE A 118 9.91 -7.11 10.97
CA ILE A 118 8.48 -7.41 11.05
C ILE A 118 8.17 -8.08 12.38
N ASP A 119 7.23 -7.51 13.14
CA ASP A 119 6.59 -8.13 14.28
C ASP A 119 5.08 -8.21 14.02
N GLY A 120 4.63 -9.33 13.49
CA GLY A 120 3.25 -9.57 13.12
C GLY A 120 2.66 -10.78 13.81
N SER A 121 1.32 -10.84 13.84
CA SER A 121 0.56 -11.92 14.47
C SER A 121 0.77 -13.29 13.81
N SER A 122 1.27 -13.35 12.56
CA SER A 122 1.53 -14.60 11.84
C SER A 122 2.96 -14.74 11.31
N TYR A 123 3.77 -13.70 11.43
CA TYR A 123 5.18 -13.74 11.05
C TYR A 123 5.97 -12.73 11.88
N LYS A 124 7.13 -13.17 12.37
CA LYS A 124 8.14 -12.33 13.05
C LYS A 124 9.50 -12.65 12.46
N GLY A 125 10.19 -11.61 11.98
CA GLY A 125 11.48 -11.74 11.32
C GLY A 125 11.87 -10.54 10.51
N THR A 126 12.70 -10.74 9.50
CA THR A 126 13.15 -9.68 8.59
C THR A 126 12.70 -9.95 7.16
N ALA A 127 12.64 -8.89 6.37
CA ALA A 127 12.37 -8.96 4.94
C ALA A 127 13.27 -7.98 4.18
N SER A 128 13.35 -8.13 2.85
CA SER A 128 13.98 -7.16 1.97
C SER A 128 13.25 -5.82 2.03
N ASN A 129 13.99 -4.70 2.00
CA ASN A 129 13.42 -3.37 1.86
C ASN A 129 12.79 -3.10 0.49
N GLU A 130 13.01 -4.00 -0.49
CA GLU A 130 12.32 -3.98 -1.78
C GLU A 130 10.85 -4.47 -1.69
N PHE A 131 10.46 -5.09 -0.56
CA PHE A 131 9.09 -5.54 -0.37
C PHE A 131 8.21 -4.36 0.08
N ILE A 132 6.96 -4.42 -0.29
CA ILE A 132 5.99 -3.37 0.02
C ILE A 132 4.92 -3.88 0.99
N VAL A 133 4.39 -3.00 1.81
CA VAL A 133 3.22 -3.34 2.62
C VAL A 133 1.97 -3.33 1.72
N GLY A 134 1.15 -4.38 1.81
CA GLY A 134 -0.03 -4.57 0.99
C GLY A 134 -1.20 -3.67 1.42
N THR A 135 -1.03 -2.35 1.34
CA THR A 135 -2.03 -1.36 1.75
C THR A 135 -2.87 -0.81 0.60
N TRP A 136 -2.54 -1.16 -0.65
CA TRP A 136 -3.28 -0.89 -1.89
C TRP A 136 -3.37 0.58 -2.33
N TRP A 137 -3.08 1.56 -1.50
CA TRP A 137 -3.02 2.96 -1.91
C TRP A 137 -1.72 3.27 -2.67
N ASN A 138 -0.62 2.61 -2.31
CA ASN A 138 0.67 2.80 -2.95
C ASN A 138 0.79 1.94 -4.21
N HIS A 139 0.74 2.58 -5.38
CA HIS A 139 0.78 1.87 -6.67
C HIS A 139 2.13 1.19 -6.97
N GLU A 140 3.19 1.40 -6.19
CA GLU A 140 4.43 0.64 -6.28
C GLU A 140 4.21 -0.86 -6.06
N ILE A 141 3.10 -1.25 -5.46
CA ILE A 141 2.70 -2.65 -5.29
C ILE A 141 2.67 -3.41 -6.63
N VAL A 142 2.42 -2.74 -7.77
CA VAL A 142 2.42 -3.38 -9.09
C VAL A 142 3.82 -3.77 -9.58
N LYS A 143 4.89 -3.23 -8.96
CA LYS A 143 6.29 -3.51 -9.30
C LYS A 143 6.95 -4.48 -8.32
N ALA A 144 6.38 -4.64 -7.13
CA ALA A 144 6.96 -5.45 -6.07
C ALA A 144 6.84 -6.95 -6.38
N LYS A 145 7.91 -7.71 -6.11
CA LYS A 145 7.95 -9.18 -6.24
C LYS A 145 7.23 -9.87 -5.08
N ALA A 146 7.15 -9.21 -3.93
CA ALA A 146 6.44 -9.68 -2.76
C ALA A 146 5.81 -8.51 -2.01
N GLN A 147 4.73 -8.78 -1.30
CA GLN A 147 4.11 -7.86 -0.38
C GLN A 147 4.12 -8.43 1.04
N ILE A 148 4.16 -7.54 2.02
CA ILE A 148 3.99 -7.89 3.42
C ILE A 148 2.52 -7.64 3.78
N SER A 149 1.83 -8.68 4.25
CA SER A 149 0.44 -8.55 4.67
C SER A 149 0.30 -7.52 5.78
N GLY A 150 -0.40 -6.43 5.52
CA GLY A 150 -0.73 -5.40 6.50
C GLY A 150 -1.66 -5.88 7.63
N ILE A 151 -2.15 -7.13 7.56
CA ILE A 151 -3.04 -7.74 8.56
C ILE A 151 -2.27 -8.63 9.53
N SER A 152 -1.26 -9.38 9.03
CA SER A 152 -0.64 -10.48 9.78
C SER A 152 0.88 -10.51 9.74
N GLY A 153 1.51 -9.69 8.90
CA GLY A 153 2.96 -9.62 8.71
C GLY A 153 3.52 -10.69 7.77
N ARG A 154 2.71 -11.63 7.26
CA ARG A 154 3.23 -12.66 6.33
C ARG A 154 3.77 -12.04 5.07
N ILE A 155 4.87 -12.59 4.58
CA ILE A 155 5.43 -12.27 3.26
C ILE A 155 4.66 -13.10 2.24
N ILE A 156 4.17 -12.45 1.20
CA ILE A 156 3.35 -13.05 0.15
C ILE A 156 4.03 -12.74 -1.18
N ASP A 157 4.65 -13.73 -1.78
CA ASP A 157 5.23 -13.63 -3.11
C ASP A 157 4.12 -13.39 -4.13
N GLN A 158 4.37 -12.53 -5.10
CA GLN A 158 3.38 -12.19 -6.11
C GLN A 158 3.99 -12.08 -7.50
N THR A 159 3.16 -12.39 -8.47
CA THR A 159 3.40 -12.07 -9.88
C THR A 159 2.36 -11.07 -10.33
N VAL A 160 2.81 -9.92 -10.82
CA VAL A 160 1.94 -8.87 -11.35
C VAL A 160 2.06 -8.82 -12.86
N THR A 161 0.93 -8.91 -13.55
CA THR A 161 0.87 -8.87 -15.02
C THR A 161 0.04 -7.67 -15.45
N PHE A 162 0.61 -6.81 -16.30
CA PHE A 162 -0.14 -5.74 -16.95
C PHE A 162 -1.04 -6.35 -18.02
N ILE A 163 -2.34 -6.11 -17.91
CA ILE A 163 -3.36 -6.63 -18.85
C ILE A 163 -3.63 -5.62 -19.97
N GLY A 164 -3.73 -4.32 -19.62
CA GLY A 164 -4.02 -3.29 -20.62
C GLY A 164 -4.48 -1.98 -20.02
N LYS A 165 -4.93 -1.10 -20.91
CA LYS A 165 -5.61 0.16 -20.57
C LYS A 165 -7.09 -0.03 -20.80
N GLU A 166 -7.91 0.45 -19.86
CA GLU A 166 -9.35 0.39 -19.96
C GLU A 166 -10.01 1.67 -19.43
N GLU A 167 -11.25 1.89 -19.80
CA GLU A 167 -12.06 2.99 -19.30
C GLU A 167 -13.09 2.47 -18.31
N ILE A 168 -13.08 3.02 -17.10
CA ILE A 168 -14.08 2.69 -16.07
C ILE A 168 -15.02 3.87 -15.92
N LYS A 169 -16.33 3.60 -16.00
CA LYS A 169 -17.36 4.59 -15.77
C LYS A 169 -17.86 4.53 -14.34
N ILE A 170 -17.73 5.64 -13.61
CA ILE A 170 -18.26 5.79 -12.25
C ILE A 170 -19.22 6.99 -12.25
N GLY A 171 -20.50 6.71 -12.06
CA GLY A 171 -21.55 7.71 -12.25
C GLY A 171 -21.53 8.27 -13.67
N ASN A 172 -21.35 9.59 -13.80
CA ASN A 172 -21.27 10.28 -15.10
C ASN A 172 -19.83 10.49 -15.59
N ASN A 173 -18.83 10.08 -14.81
CA ASN A 173 -17.42 10.30 -15.14
C ASN A 173 -16.80 9.04 -15.75
N VAL A 174 -15.90 9.24 -16.74
CA VAL A 174 -15.11 8.19 -17.37
C VAL A 174 -13.65 8.37 -16.95
N TYR A 175 -13.05 7.32 -16.41
CA TYR A 175 -11.67 7.30 -15.94
C TYR A 175 -10.86 6.36 -16.81
N LYS A 176 -9.71 6.84 -17.33
CA LYS A 176 -8.72 6.01 -18.01
C LYS A 176 -7.87 5.32 -16.96
N THR A 177 -7.85 4.00 -16.96
CA THR A 177 -7.19 3.18 -15.94
C THR A 177 -6.19 2.22 -16.56
N LEU A 178 -5.28 1.73 -15.70
CA LEU A 178 -4.38 0.63 -16.02
C LEU A 178 -4.87 -0.62 -15.28
N HIS A 179 -5.06 -1.71 -16.04
CA HIS A 179 -5.51 -2.98 -15.50
C HIS A 179 -4.31 -3.90 -15.23
N PHE A 180 -4.19 -4.40 -14.01
CA PHE A 180 -3.18 -5.36 -13.59
C PHE A 180 -3.84 -6.58 -12.95
N ASN A 181 -3.27 -7.74 -13.22
CA ASN A 181 -3.62 -8.99 -12.55
C ASN A 181 -2.54 -9.33 -11.52
N PHE A 182 -2.95 -9.62 -10.29
CA PHE A 182 -2.09 -10.07 -9.19
C PHE A 182 -2.33 -11.55 -8.96
N LYS A 183 -1.26 -12.35 -9.02
CA LYS A 183 -1.28 -13.76 -8.68
C LYS A 183 -0.32 -13.98 -7.50
N SER A 184 -0.86 -14.43 -6.36
CA SER A 184 -0.05 -14.90 -5.24
C SER A 184 0.48 -16.30 -5.52
N SER A 185 1.73 -16.57 -5.15
CA SER A 185 2.28 -17.93 -5.15
C SER A 185 1.83 -18.76 -3.95
N ASP A 186 1.25 -18.13 -2.93
CA ASP A 186 0.74 -18.81 -1.73
C ASP A 186 -0.72 -19.23 -1.98
N GLU A 187 -0.90 -20.46 -2.52
CA GLU A 187 -2.20 -21.08 -2.77
C GLU A 187 -2.98 -21.40 -1.49
N THR A 188 -2.39 -21.18 -0.32
CA THR A 188 -2.97 -21.55 0.99
C THR A 188 -3.81 -20.47 1.65
N LEU A 189 -4.02 -19.33 0.98
CA LEU A 189 -4.93 -18.30 1.49
C LEU A 189 -6.37 -18.73 1.21
N PRO A 190 -7.18 -19.03 2.26
CA PRO A 190 -8.62 -19.14 2.06
C PRO A 190 -9.15 -17.78 1.61
N ASP A 191 -9.93 -17.79 0.54
CA ASP A 191 -10.72 -16.67 0.02
C ASP A 191 -11.63 -16.04 1.10
#